data_432df41358a552839cad53f0c502887d
#
_entry.id   432df41358a552839cad53f0c502887d
#
_cell.length_a   1.000
_cell.length_b   1.000
_cell.length_c   1.000
_cell.angle_alpha   90.00
_cell.angle_beta   90.00
_cell.angle_gamma   90.00
#
_symmetry.space_group_name_H-M   'P 1'
#
loop_
_entity.id
_entity.type
_entity.pdbx_description
1 polymer ?
#
loop_
_entity_poly.entity_id
_entity_poly.type
_entity_poly.pdbx_seq_one_letter_code
_entity_poly.pdbx_strand_id
1 'polypeptide(L)'
;MGIITVLLYSQGYLDGEFHVPYWVMLSCYAAMGLGTLLGGWRIVRTMGSRITRLTPFQGFCAETGGAITLFAATELGIPVSTTHTITGCIIGVGAARRVSAVRWKVANNIVVAWIITIPASAFMAALAYAVVGVLE
;
A
#
# COMPACT_ATOMS: atom_id res chain seq x y z
N MET A 1 -2.97 -10.66 -2.93
CA MET A 1 -3.21 -11.90 -3.67
C MET A 1 -2.19 -12.97 -3.28
N GLY A 2 -0.89 -12.75 -3.45
CA GLY A 2 0.14 -13.76 -3.17
C GLY A 2 0.07 -14.41 -1.78
N ILE A 3 -0.10 -13.62 -0.71
CA ILE A 3 -0.20 -14.15 0.65
C ILE A 3 -1.40 -15.09 0.81
N ILE A 4 -2.55 -14.74 0.25
CA ILE A 4 -3.76 -15.59 0.27
C ILE A 4 -3.48 -16.90 -0.48
N THR A 5 -2.84 -16.83 -1.64
CA THR A 5 -2.48 -18.01 -2.43
C THR A 5 -1.48 -18.91 -1.71
N VAL A 6 -0.45 -18.34 -1.05
CA VAL A 6 0.50 -19.09 -0.23
C VAL A 6 -0.20 -19.81 0.92
N LEU A 7 -1.13 -19.15 1.60
CA LEU A 7 -1.91 -19.76 2.68
C LEU A 7 -2.79 -20.91 2.16
N LEU A 8 -3.48 -20.71 1.03
CA LEU A 8 -4.30 -21.76 0.42
C LEU A 8 -3.46 -22.95 -0.04
N TYR A 9 -2.26 -22.69 -0.57
CA TYR A 9 -1.32 -23.73 -0.95
C TYR A 9 -0.80 -24.52 0.26
N SER A 10 -0.47 -23.83 1.36
CA SER A 10 0.01 -24.45 2.59
C SER A 10 -1.07 -25.31 3.31
N GLN A 11 -2.34 -24.98 3.10
CA GLN A 11 -3.49 -25.71 3.63
C GLN A 11 -3.96 -26.87 2.73
N GLY A 12 -3.30 -27.09 1.60
CA GLY A 12 -3.64 -28.18 0.67
C GLY A 12 -4.90 -27.97 -0.15
N TYR A 13 -5.41 -26.73 -0.23
CA TYR A 13 -6.56 -26.41 -1.10
C TYR A 13 -6.19 -26.20 -2.58
N LEU A 14 -4.90 -26.15 -2.89
CA LEU A 14 -4.38 -25.97 -4.24
C LEU A 14 -3.42 -27.12 -4.54
N ASP A 15 -3.86 -28.04 -5.39
CA ASP A 15 -3.04 -29.13 -5.90
C ASP A 15 -2.38 -28.71 -7.22
N GLY A 16 -1.04 -28.82 -7.31
CA GLY A 16 -0.28 -28.58 -8.53
C GLY A 16 0.63 -27.36 -8.50
N GLU A 17 0.90 -26.77 -9.67
CA GLU A 17 1.76 -25.60 -9.78
C GLU A 17 1.20 -24.37 -9.02
N PHE A 18 2.11 -23.59 -8.42
CA PHE A 18 1.77 -22.37 -7.71
C PHE A 18 1.19 -21.34 -8.69
N HIS A 19 -0.11 -21.22 -8.72
CA HIS A 19 -0.83 -20.20 -9.50
C HIS A 19 -1.89 -19.52 -8.64
N VAL A 20 -2.16 -18.27 -8.96
CA VAL A 20 -3.20 -17.50 -8.25
C VAL A 20 -4.57 -17.87 -8.85
N PRO A 21 -5.49 -18.48 -8.08
CA PRO A 21 -6.81 -18.81 -8.58
C PRO A 21 -7.59 -17.58 -9.04
N TYR A 22 -8.35 -17.70 -10.11
CA TYR A 22 -9.15 -16.59 -10.66
C TYR A 22 -10.16 -16.00 -9.67
N TRP A 23 -10.74 -16.82 -8.81
CA TRP A 23 -11.67 -16.33 -7.78
C TRP A 23 -10.97 -15.46 -6.73
N VAL A 24 -9.72 -15.76 -6.37
CA VAL A 24 -8.89 -14.91 -5.48
C VAL A 24 -8.60 -13.57 -6.14
N MET A 25 -8.27 -13.58 -7.43
CA MET A 25 -8.06 -12.35 -8.19
C MET A 25 -9.32 -11.49 -8.24
N LEU A 26 -10.46 -12.08 -8.60
CA LEU A 26 -11.73 -11.37 -8.69
C LEU A 26 -12.19 -10.82 -7.34
N SER A 27 -12.08 -11.59 -6.27
CA SER A 27 -12.46 -11.13 -4.92
C SER A 27 -11.57 -9.99 -4.43
N CYS A 28 -10.26 -10.04 -4.69
CA CYS A 28 -9.34 -8.95 -4.37
C CYS A 28 -9.63 -7.70 -5.18
N TYR A 29 -9.90 -7.81 -6.48
CA TYR A 29 -10.25 -6.67 -7.32
C TYR A 29 -11.59 -6.05 -6.90
N ALA A 30 -12.59 -6.86 -6.60
CA ALA A 30 -13.86 -6.38 -6.08
C ALA A 30 -13.69 -5.65 -4.74
N ALA A 31 -12.93 -6.23 -3.80
CA ALA A 31 -12.65 -5.60 -2.51
C ALA A 31 -11.89 -4.27 -2.66
N MET A 32 -10.89 -4.22 -3.55
CA MET A 32 -10.17 -2.97 -3.85
C MET A 32 -11.07 -1.92 -4.48
N GLY A 33 -11.91 -2.31 -5.45
CA GLY A 33 -12.89 -1.42 -6.08
C GLY A 33 -13.87 -0.83 -5.08
N LEU A 34 -14.47 -1.67 -4.25
CA LEU A 34 -15.39 -1.24 -3.19
C LEU A 34 -14.69 -0.36 -2.14
N GLY A 35 -13.48 -0.73 -1.73
CA GLY A 35 -12.67 0.06 -0.79
C GLY A 35 -12.35 1.46 -1.33
N THR A 36 -12.03 1.56 -2.61
CA THR A 36 -11.78 2.84 -3.28
C THR A 36 -13.04 3.70 -3.37
N LEU A 37 -14.18 3.09 -3.69
CA LEU A 37 -15.47 3.80 -3.75
C LEU A 37 -15.90 4.35 -2.38
N LEU A 38 -15.69 3.58 -1.31
CA LEU A 38 -16.16 3.93 0.03
C LEU A 38 -15.19 4.84 0.79
N GLY A 39 -13.88 4.69 0.59
CA GLY A 39 -12.85 5.37 1.39
C GLY A 39 -11.77 6.13 0.63
N GLY A 40 -11.65 5.92 -0.68
CA GLY A 40 -10.57 6.46 -1.51
C GLY A 40 -10.48 7.98 -1.52
N TRP A 41 -11.61 8.68 -1.43
CA TRP A 41 -11.67 10.14 -1.46
C TRP A 41 -10.86 10.81 -0.34
N ARG A 42 -10.84 10.21 0.85
CA ARG A 42 -10.07 10.73 1.98
C ARG A 42 -8.57 10.64 1.74
N ILE A 43 -8.13 9.55 1.12
CA ILE A 43 -6.71 9.32 0.75
C ILE A 43 -6.32 10.26 -0.38
N VAL A 44 -7.12 10.37 -1.43
CA VAL A 44 -6.90 11.28 -2.57
C VAL A 44 -6.73 12.72 -2.08
N ARG A 45 -7.62 13.19 -1.19
CA ARG A 45 -7.53 14.53 -0.61
C ARG A 45 -6.27 14.72 0.24
N THR A 46 -5.85 13.71 0.99
CA THR A 46 -4.64 13.78 1.82
C THR A 46 -3.39 13.82 0.96
N MET A 47 -3.27 12.92 0.00
CA MET A 47 -2.11 12.82 -0.89
C MET A 47 -2.01 14.02 -1.84
N GLY A 48 -3.13 14.41 -2.47
CA GLY A 48 -3.14 15.45 -3.51
C GLY A 48 -3.16 16.88 -3.00
N SER A 49 -3.58 17.14 -1.75
CA SER A 49 -3.74 18.52 -1.27
C SER A 49 -3.25 18.81 0.14
N ARG A 50 -3.13 17.79 1.02
CA ARG A 50 -2.67 17.99 2.40
C ARG A 50 -1.17 17.92 2.58
N ILE A 51 -0.46 17.08 1.82
CA ILE A 51 1.01 16.96 1.86
C ILE A 51 1.63 18.15 1.13
N THR A 52 1.22 18.36 -0.12
CA THR A 52 1.59 19.51 -0.95
C THR A 52 0.44 19.80 -1.91
N ARG A 53 0.33 21.04 -2.40
CA ARG A 53 -0.66 21.37 -3.44
C ARG A 53 -0.11 20.92 -4.77
N LEU A 54 -0.46 19.73 -5.20
CA LEU A 54 -0.05 19.19 -6.49
C LEU A 54 -0.76 19.92 -7.64
N THR A 55 0.02 20.37 -8.61
CA THR A 55 -0.50 20.71 -9.93
C THR A 55 -0.60 19.46 -10.80
N PRO A 56 -1.41 19.43 -11.87
CA PRO A 56 -1.50 18.26 -12.76
C PRO A 56 -0.15 17.79 -13.29
N PHE A 57 0.75 18.70 -13.64
CA PHE A 57 2.09 18.36 -14.08
C PHE A 57 2.93 17.70 -12.97
N GLN A 58 2.83 18.19 -11.75
CA GLN A 58 3.51 17.58 -10.60
C GLN A 58 2.94 16.21 -10.25
N GLY A 59 1.63 16.01 -10.40
CA GLY A 59 0.99 14.71 -10.27
C GLY A 59 1.54 13.71 -11.27
N PHE A 60 1.63 14.09 -12.53
CA PHE A 60 2.24 13.29 -13.60
C PHE A 60 3.70 12.91 -13.28
N CYS A 61 4.51 13.86 -12.82
CA CYS A 61 5.90 13.58 -12.43
C CYS A 61 5.97 12.58 -11.24
N ALA A 62 5.09 12.74 -10.25
CA ALA A 62 5.06 11.84 -9.10
C ALA A 62 4.62 10.42 -9.49
N GLU A 63 3.61 10.28 -10.35
CA GLU A 63 3.15 8.99 -10.85
C GLU A 63 4.21 8.31 -11.71
N THR A 64 4.83 9.05 -12.64
CA THR A 64 5.89 8.50 -13.48
C THR A 64 7.09 8.03 -12.66
N GLY A 65 7.54 8.84 -11.69
CA GLY A 65 8.62 8.45 -10.78
C GLY A 65 8.24 7.25 -9.92
N GLY A 66 7.00 7.19 -9.45
CA GLY A 66 6.47 6.05 -8.71
C GLY A 66 6.42 4.78 -9.55
N ALA A 67 5.94 4.86 -10.77
CA ALA A 67 5.87 3.75 -11.71
C ALA A 67 7.27 3.17 -12.01
N ILE A 68 8.23 4.05 -12.33
CA ILE A 68 9.62 3.63 -12.60
C ILE A 68 10.22 2.92 -11.37
N THR A 69 10.04 3.49 -10.18
CA THR A 69 10.55 2.91 -8.93
C THR A 69 9.93 1.56 -8.63
N LEU A 70 8.60 1.43 -8.80
CA LEU A 70 7.89 0.16 -8.57
C LEU A 70 8.31 -0.91 -9.59
N PHE A 71 8.46 -0.53 -10.86
CA PHE A 71 8.92 -1.44 -11.91
C PHE A 71 10.33 -1.96 -11.60
N ALA A 72 11.26 -1.05 -11.31
CA ALA A 72 12.64 -1.42 -10.96
C ALA A 72 12.70 -2.33 -9.72
N ALA A 73 11.92 -2.03 -8.67
CA ALA A 73 11.86 -2.87 -7.47
C ALA A 73 11.27 -4.26 -7.76
N THR A 74 10.28 -4.35 -8.65
CA THR A 74 9.67 -5.62 -9.06
C THR A 74 10.66 -6.49 -9.83
N GLU A 75 11.40 -5.91 -10.78
CA GLU A 75 12.44 -6.63 -11.54
C GLU A 75 13.57 -7.14 -10.62
N LEU A 76 13.90 -6.39 -9.58
CA LEU A 76 14.91 -6.78 -8.59
C LEU A 76 14.37 -7.76 -7.52
N GLY A 77 13.07 -8.07 -7.53
CA GLY A 77 12.43 -8.93 -6.53
C GLY A 77 12.35 -8.29 -5.13
N ILE A 78 12.47 -6.97 -5.04
CA ILE A 78 12.45 -6.25 -3.76
C ILE A 78 11.00 -5.89 -3.40
N PRO A 79 10.46 -6.42 -2.28
CA PRO A 79 9.12 -6.06 -1.85
C PRO A 79 9.06 -4.61 -1.36
N VAL A 80 8.30 -3.77 -2.05
CA VAL A 80 8.09 -2.36 -1.70
C VAL A 80 6.61 -2.04 -1.54
N SER A 81 6.30 -1.09 -0.68
CA SER A 81 4.94 -0.60 -0.51
C SER A 81 4.64 0.49 -1.55
N THR A 82 3.61 0.29 -2.35
CA THR A 82 3.12 1.28 -3.32
C THR A 82 2.76 2.61 -2.65
N THR A 83 2.14 2.56 -1.48
CA THR A 83 1.76 3.77 -0.72
C THR A 83 2.99 4.55 -0.26
N HIS A 84 4.02 3.86 0.22
CA HIS A 84 5.30 4.51 0.61
C HIS A 84 5.97 5.14 -0.59
N THR A 85 6.05 4.42 -1.71
CA THR A 85 6.68 4.89 -2.95
C THR A 85 5.97 6.15 -3.47
N ILE A 86 4.65 6.11 -3.64
CA ILE A 86 3.88 7.26 -4.15
C ILE A 86 3.97 8.46 -3.19
N THR A 87 3.88 8.23 -1.88
CA THR A 87 4.03 9.31 -0.89
C THR A 87 5.41 9.95 -0.98
N GLY A 88 6.46 9.14 -1.10
CA GLY A 88 7.83 9.62 -1.31
C GLY A 88 7.97 10.46 -2.59
N CYS A 89 7.39 10.00 -3.69
CA CYS A 89 7.39 10.74 -4.96
C CYS A 89 6.65 12.08 -4.85
N ILE A 90 5.51 12.13 -4.18
CA ILE A 90 4.75 13.37 -3.95
C ILE A 90 5.57 14.35 -3.10
N ILE A 91 6.20 13.88 -2.03
CA ILE A 91 7.08 14.70 -1.18
C ILE A 91 8.29 15.19 -2.00
N GLY A 92 8.92 14.31 -2.77
CA GLY A 92 10.07 14.62 -3.61
C GLY A 92 9.78 15.70 -4.66
N VAL A 93 8.68 15.55 -5.41
CA VAL A 93 8.24 16.55 -6.40
C VAL A 93 7.87 17.88 -5.74
N GLY A 94 7.23 17.83 -4.57
CA GLY A 94 6.93 19.03 -3.78
C GLY A 94 8.19 19.74 -3.29
N ALA A 95 9.16 19.01 -2.76
CA ALA A 95 10.43 19.52 -2.25
C ALA A 95 11.34 20.07 -3.36
N ALA A 96 11.35 19.44 -4.54
CA ALA A 96 12.11 19.89 -5.70
C ALA A 96 11.69 21.31 -6.17
N ARG A 97 10.43 21.67 -5.97
CA ARG A 97 9.95 23.02 -6.26
C ARG A 97 10.34 24.02 -5.16
N ARG A 98 9.98 23.72 -3.93
CA ARG A 98 10.35 24.45 -2.70
C ARG A 98 10.19 23.52 -1.50
N VAL A 99 11.21 23.39 -0.69
CA VAL A 99 11.16 22.58 0.55
C VAL A 99 10.03 23.06 1.48
N SER A 100 9.75 24.36 1.49
CA SER A 100 8.65 24.96 2.27
C SER A 100 7.24 24.68 1.69
N ALA A 101 7.14 24.17 0.47
CA ALA A 101 5.84 23.80 -0.13
C ALA A 101 5.29 22.49 0.45
N VAL A 102 6.15 21.67 1.04
CA VAL A 102 5.78 20.42 1.70
C VAL A 102 5.38 20.69 3.14
N ARG A 103 4.21 20.21 3.52
CA ARG A 103 3.74 20.26 4.91
C ARG A 103 4.37 19.13 5.71
N TRP A 104 5.58 19.33 6.19
CA TRP A 104 6.39 18.34 6.90
C TRP A 104 5.68 17.73 8.11
N LYS A 105 4.79 18.48 8.77
CA LYS A 105 3.98 17.94 9.87
C LYS A 105 3.07 16.80 9.40
N VAL A 106 2.48 16.93 8.21
CA VAL A 106 1.63 15.87 7.63
C VAL A 106 2.46 14.69 7.17
N ALA A 107 3.61 14.96 6.50
CA ALA A 107 4.53 13.92 6.07
C ALA A 107 5.06 13.11 7.28
N ASN A 108 5.46 13.77 8.36
CA ASN A 108 5.92 13.10 9.56
C ASN A 108 4.83 12.24 10.22
N ASN A 109 3.59 12.71 10.28
CA ASN A 109 2.47 11.91 10.80
C ASN A 109 2.24 10.63 9.97
N ILE A 110 2.46 10.70 8.66
CA ILE A 110 2.35 9.52 7.79
C ILE A 110 3.49 8.54 8.09
N VAL A 111 4.72 9.01 8.23
CA VAL A 111 5.88 8.17 8.59
C VAL A 111 5.68 7.51 9.96
N VAL A 112 5.20 8.25 10.94
CA VAL A 112 4.87 7.71 12.28
C VAL A 112 3.77 6.64 12.16
N ALA A 113 2.73 6.87 11.36
CA ALA A 113 1.69 5.89 11.13
C ALA A 113 2.27 4.60 10.50
N TRP A 114 3.22 4.69 9.58
CA TRP A 114 3.87 3.53 8.99
C TRP A 114 4.64 2.70 10.01
N ILE A 115 5.40 3.38 10.90
CA ILE A 115 6.15 2.70 11.97
C ILE A 115 5.21 1.98 12.94
N ILE A 116 4.08 2.59 13.29
CA ILE A 116 3.11 2.02 14.22
C ILE A 116 2.30 0.89 13.58
N THR A 117 2.07 0.93 12.28
CA THR A 117 1.24 -0.07 11.58
C THR A 117 1.80 -1.48 11.70
N ILE A 118 3.13 -1.66 11.60
CA ILE A 118 3.77 -2.97 11.66
C ILE A 118 3.54 -3.66 13.02
N PRO A 119 3.90 -3.04 14.17
CA PRO A 119 3.65 -3.67 15.47
C PRO A 119 2.16 -3.81 15.78
N ALA A 120 1.31 -2.86 15.37
CA ALA A 120 -0.12 -2.96 15.58
C ALA A 120 -0.75 -4.12 14.80
N SER A 121 -0.39 -4.31 13.55
CA SER A 121 -0.88 -5.43 12.74
C SER A 121 -0.34 -6.78 13.23
N ALA A 122 0.91 -6.85 13.68
CA ALA A 122 1.48 -8.04 14.27
C ALA A 122 0.75 -8.43 15.57
N PHE A 123 0.45 -7.45 16.42
CA PHE A 123 -0.32 -7.66 17.65
C PHE A 123 -1.75 -8.17 17.35
N MET A 124 -2.43 -7.56 16.39
CA MET A 124 -3.78 -8.01 15.98
C MET A 124 -3.76 -9.42 15.39
N ALA A 125 -2.76 -9.76 14.59
CA ALA A 125 -2.59 -11.09 14.04
C ALA A 125 -2.33 -12.13 15.13
N ALA A 126 -1.49 -11.82 16.11
CA ALA A 126 -1.23 -12.68 17.26
C ALA A 126 -2.48 -12.90 18.11
N LEU A 127 -3.27 -11.85 18.34
CA LEU A 127 -4.56 -11.92 19.04
C LEU A 127 -5.56 -12.82 18.28
N ALA A 128 -5.70 -12.61 16.98
CA ALA A 128 -6.58 -13.43 16.16
C ALA A 128 -6.16 -14.91 16.17
N TYR A 129 -4.86 -15.19 16.07
CA TYR A 129 -4.33 -16.55 16.17
C TYR A 129 -4.62 -17.20 17.53
N ALA A 130 -4.41 -16.45 18.62
CA ALA A 130 -4.69 -16.95 19.97
C ALA A 130 -6.18 -17.25 20.18
N VAL A 131 -7.08 -16.42 19.64
CA VAL A 131 -8.54 -16.65 19.71
C VAL A 131 -8.93 -17.91 18.94
N VAL A 132 -8.41 -18.11 17.74
CA VAL A 132 -8.67 -19.31 16.94
C VAL A 132 -8.13 -20.55 17.62
N GLY A 133 -6.90 -20.52 18.17
CA GLY A 133 -6.30 -21.64 18.86
C GLY A 133 -6.96 -22.00 20.22
N VAL A 134 -7.81 -21.12 20.77
CA VAL A 134 -8.64 -21.43 21.95
C VAL A 134 -9.98 -22.05 21.55
N LEU A 135 -10.40 -21.86 20.29
CA LEU A 135 -11.66 -22.39 19.75
C LEU A 135 -11.52 -23.78 19.10
N GLU A 136 -10.29 -24.23 18.84
CA GLU A 136 -9.94 -25.60 18.41
C GLU A 136 -9.60 -26.49 19.63
#